data_7139d7f1de831886e67e614d8271a50d
#
_entry.id   7139d7f1de831886e67e614d8271a50d
#
_cell.length_a   1.000
_cell.length_b   1.000
_cell.length_c   1.000
_cell.angle_alpha   90.00
_cell.angle_beta   90.00
_cell.angle_gamma   90.00
#
_symmetry.space_group_name_H-M   'P 1'
#
loop_
_entity.id
_entity.type
_entity.pdbx_description
1 polymer ?
#
loop_
_entity_poly.entity_id
_entity_poly.type
_entity_poly.pdbx_seq_one_letter_code
_entity_poly.pdbx_strand_id
1 'polypeptide(L)'
;SHGGESKTVTFQNEPLNAIVVEKYDSVTHEALPGCTFQLKYLGGVSGTGGTTIGQKVTGKNGTAIWTGLKSGAYIVEEVDPADGYSIINASETVYLADSGEQSVVTVRFDNAPDGILLIRKVCATNPSVTLPNAEFKVMYADGTLIGDSNGVYRTDENGEIRIPGLK
;
A
#
# COMPACT_ATOMS: atom_id res chain seq x y z
N SER A 1 -66.51 4.90 25.54
CA SER A 1 -65.10 4.99 25.91
C SER A 1 -64.23 4.61 24.70
N HIS A 2 -63.48 5.54 24.25
CA HIS A 2 -62.49 5.27 23.18
C HIS A 2 -61.26 4.72 23.88
N GLY A 3 -61.07 3.42 23.80
CA GLY A 3 -59.85 2.77 24.21
C GLY A 3 -58.74 3.23 23.24
N GLY A 4 -57.76 3.99 23.73
CA GLY A 4 -56.62 4.38 22.96
C GLY A 4 -55.75 3.15 22.68
N GLU A 5 -55.68 2.70 21.42
CA GLU A 5 -54.70 1.70 21.00
C GLU A 5 -53.33 2.33 21.03
N SER A 6 -52.40 1.79 21.82
CA SER A 6 -51.00 2.15 21.77
C SER A 6 -50.33 1.28 20.72
N LYS A 7 -49.68 1.92 19.72
CA LYS A 7 -48.86 1.23 18.74
C LYS A 7 -47.41 1.43 19.07
N THR A 8 -46.71 0.33 19.35
CA THR A 8 -45.26 0.34 19.55
C THR A 8 -44.56 0.16 18.19
N VAL A 9 -43.66 1.06 17.85
CA VAL A 9 -42.80 0.94 16.70
C VAL A 9 -41.37 0.75 17.20
N THR A 10 -40.75 -0.37 16.86
CA THR A 10 -39.37 -0.67 17.22
C THR A 10 -38.49 -0.40 16.03
N PHE A 11 -37.45 0.43 16.22
CA PHE A 11 -36.39 0.65 15.24
C PHE A 11 -35.18 -0.15 15.70
N GLN A 12 -34.63 -0.97 14.81
CA GLN A 12 -33.37 -1.65 15.02
C GLN A 12 -32.32 -0.97 14.16
N ASN A 13 -31.24 -0.52 14.78
CA ASN A 13 -30.05 -0.04 14.10
C ASN A 13 -29.02 -1.16 14.11
N GLU A 14 -28.50 -1.50 12.95
CA GLU A 14 -27.32 -2.37 12.85
C GLU A 14 -26.09 -1.58 13.27
N PRO A 15 -25.20 -2.16 14.10
CA PRO A 15 -23.94 -1.51 14.44
C PRO A 15 -23.09 -1.35 13.18
N LEU A 16 -22.47 -0.19 13.04
CA LEU A 16 -21.61 0.11 11.92
C LEU A 16 -20.21 -0.45 12.17
N ASN A 17 -19.84 -1.47 11.43
CA ASN A 17 -18.51 -2.07 11.48
C ASN A 17 -17.47 -1.24 10.72
N ALA A 18 -16.21 -1.44 11.07
CA ALA A 18 -15.09 -0.75 10.45
C ALA A 18 -13.90 -1.68 10.18
N ILE A 19 -13.16 -1.37 9.13
CA ILE A 19 -11.85 -1.95 8.84
C ILE A 19 -10.83 -0.82 8.85
N VAL A 20 -9.78 -0.98 9.62
CA VAL A 20 -8.63 -0.07 9.71
C VAL A 20 -7.44 -0.75 9.06
N VAL A 21 -6.85 -0.10 8.07
CA VAL A 21 -5.57 -0.50 7.48
C VAL A 21 -4.47 0.32 8.12
N GLU A 22 -3.44 -0.35 8.59
CA GLU A 22 -2.19 0.27 9.06
C GLU A 22 -1.05 -0.13 8.13
N LYS A 23 -0.34 0.86 7.61
CA LYS A 23 0.73 0.70 6.64
C LYS A 23 2.06 1.16 7.20
N TYR A 24 3.09 0.32 7.07
CA TYR A 24 4.43 0.60 7.61
C TYR A 24 5.54 0.27 6.60
N ASP A 25 6.67 0.95 6.78
CA ASP A 25 7.97 0.56 6.21
C ASP A 25 8.46 -0.69 6.94
N SER A 26 8.81 -1.74 6.19
CA SER A 26 9.24 -3.03 6.75
C SER A 26 10.59 -2.99 7.46
N VAL A 27 11.41 -1.97 7.19
CA VAL A 27 12.77 -1.80 7.74
C VAL A 27 12.77 -0.83 8.91
N THR A 28 12.22 0.37 8.72
CA THR A 28 12.21 1.43 9.74
C THR A 28 11.05 1.30 10.73
N HIS A 29 9.98 0.58 10.34
CA HIS A 29 8.71 0.47 11.07
C HIS A 29 7.98 1.82 11.24
N GLU A 30 8.34 2.81 10.43
CA GLU A 30 7.62 4.08 10.37
C GLU A 30 6.34 3.95 9.56
N ALA A 31 5.33 4.74 9.92
CA ALA A 31 4.06 4.81 9.20
C ALA A 31 4.27 5.26 7.75
N LEU A 32 3.61 4.59 6.81
CA LEU A 32 3.81 4.82 5.39
C LEU A 32 2.58 5.45 4.75
N PRO A 33 2.58 6.76 4.48
CA PRO A 33 1.52 7.42 3.75
C PRO A 33 1.61 7.18 2.24
N GLY A 34 0.52 7.44 1.52
CA GLY A 34 0.51 7.45 0.06
C GLY A 34 0.34 6.08 -0.61
N CYS A 35 0.01 5.03 0.15
CA CYS A 35 -0.33 3.72 -0.40
C CYS A 35 -1.83 3.62 -0.67
N THR A 36 -2.22 3.14 -1.85
CA THR A 36 -3.63 2.99 -2.24
C THR A 36 -4.12 1.58 -1.95
N PHE A 37 -5.21 1.49 -1.22
CA PHE A 37 -5.91 0.25 -0.90
C PHE A 37 -7.29 0.22 -1.52
N GLN A 38 -7.71 -0.97 -1.97
CA GLN A 38 -9.05 -1.26 -2.44
C GLN A 38 -9.73 -2.22 -1.47
N LEU A 39 -10.97 -1.92 -1.13
CA LEU A 39 -11.83 -2.81 -0.34
C LEU A 39 -12.89 -3.44 -1.24
N LYS A 40 -13.01 -4.76 -1.16
CA LYS A 40 -14.07 -5.53 -1.82
C LYS A 40 -14.87 -6.31 -0.77
N TYR A 41 -16.19 -6.32 -0.92
CA TYR A 41 -17.07 -7.17 -0.13
C TYR A 41 -17.26 -8.51 -0.83
N LEU A 42 -16.93 -9.60 -0.16
CA LEU A 42 -17.03 -10.96 -0.71
C LEU A 42 -18.42 -11.59 -0.50
N GLY A 43 -19.30 -10.93 0.25
CA GLY A 43 -20.63 -11.44 0.59
C GLY A 43 -20.69 -12.19 1.91
N GLY A 44 -21.84 -12.78 2.20
CA GLY A 44 -22.02 -13.76 3.26
C GLY A 44 -21.47 -15.13 2.83
N VAL A 45 -21.87 -16.18 3.52
CA VAL A 45 -21.34 -17.56 3.44
C VAL A 45 -21.27 -18.20 2.03
N SER A 46 -21.76 -17.53 0.98
CA SER A 46 -21.77 -18.06 -0.41
C SER A 46 -21.49 -17.00 -1.49
N GLY A 47 -20.78 -15.92 -1.17
CA GLY A 47 -20.51 -14.87 -2.15
C GLY A 47 -19.47 -15.29 -3.19
N THR A 48 -19.90 -15.47 -4.43
CA THR A 48 -19.02 -15.54 -5.59
C THR A 48 -18.93 -14.16 -6.24
N GLY A 49 -17.72 -13.58 -6.24
CA GLY A 49 -17.44 -12.32 -6.90
C GLY A 49 -17.65 -11.10 -5.99
N GLY A 50 -16.56 -10.60 -5.45
CA GLY A 50 -16.59 -9.44 -4.55
C GLY A 50 -17.11 -8.17 -5.23
N THR A 51 -17.88 -7.38 -4.47
CA THR A 51 -18.31 -6.04 -4.88
C THR A 51 -17.29 -5.03 -4.39
N THR A 52 -16.76 -4.22 -5.29
CA THR A 52 -15.84 -3.13 -4.91
C THR A 52 -16.60 -2.07 -4.10
N ILE A 53 -16.11 -1.83 -2.87
CA ILE A 53 -16.63 -0.77 -2.00
C ILE A 53 -15.98 0.57 -2.36
N GLY A 54 -14.68 0.58 -2.65
CA GLY A 54 -13.94 1.76 -3.04
C GLY A 54 -12.46 1.68 -2.72
N GLN A 55 -11.75 2.75 -3.04
CA GLN A 55 -10.33 2.90 -2.77
C GLN A 55 -10.10 4.01 -1.75
N LYS A 56 -9.02 3.86 -0.97
CA LYS A 56 -8.51 4.87 -0.05
C LYS A 56 -7.00 4.89 -0.07
N VAL A 57 -6.43 6.06 0.16
CA VAL A 57 -4.99 6.27 0.26
C VAL A 57 -4.63 6.46 1.73
N THR A 58 -3.54 5.83 2.18
CA THR A 58 -3.07 6.01 3.55
C THR A 58 -2.64 7.45 3.80
N GLY A 59 -3.13 8.02 4.91
CA GLY A 59 -2.79 9.36 5.36
C GLY A 59 -1.44 9.42 6.07
N LYS A 60 -1.12 10.57 6.67
CA LYS A 60 0.16 10.83 7.37
C LYS A 60 0.49 9.81 8.46
N ASN A 61 -0.51 9.22 9.09
CA ASN A 61 -0.35 8.19 10.12
C ASN A 61 -0.24 6.77 9.53
N GLY A 62 -0.17 6.63 8.21
CA GLY A 62 -0.14 5.34 7.53
C GLY A 62 -1.47 4.59 7.59
N THR A 63 -2.58 5.27 7.84
CA THR A 63 -3.88 4.62 8.00
C THR A 63 -4.86 4.92 6.87
N ALA A 64 -5.68 3.91 6.54
CA ALA A 64 -6.89 4.06 5.74
C ALA A 64 -8.04 3.35 6.46
N ILE A 65 -9.21 3.99 6.56
CA ILE A 65 -10.33 3.50 7.38
C ILE A 65 -11.60 3.47 6.55
N TRP A 66 -12.27 2.32 6.55
CA TRP A 66 -13.63 2.17 6.03
C TRP A 66 -14.58 1.94 7.19
N THR A 67 -15.68 2.69 7.20
CA THR A 67 -16.74 2.62 8.21
C THR A 67 -18.07 2.29 7.55
N GLY A 68 -19.09 2.01 8.34
CA GLY A 68 -20.43 1.73 7.83
C GLY A 68 -20.53 0.40 7.09
N LEU A 69 -19.68 -0.55 7.45
CA LEU A 69 -19.58 -1.83 6.77
C LEU A 69 -20.59 -2.84 7.31
N LYS A 70 -21.13 -3.67 6.44
CA LYS A 70 -21.95 -4.82 6.81
C LYS A 70 -21.07 -5.92 7.41
N SER A 71 -21.68 -6.81 8.19
CA SER A 71 -21.05 -8.08 8.57
C SER A 71 -20.75 -8.95 7.34
N GLY A 72 -19.71 -9.75 7.40
CA GLY A 72 -19.29 -10.64 6.34
C GLY A 72 -17.81 -10.58 6.01
N ALA A 73 -17.43 -11.23 4.93
CA ALA A 73 -16.05 -11.31 4.47
C ALA A 73 -15.70 -10.17 3.51
N TYR A 74 -14.50 -9.64 3.67
CA TYR A 74 -13.91 -8.61 2.83
C TYR A 74 -12.52 -9.00 2.40
N ILE A 75 -12.08 -8.49 1.26
CA ILE A 75 -10.68 -8.49 0.87
C ILE A 75 -10.16 -7.05 0.86
N VAL A 76 -9.06 -6.83 1.57
CA VAL A 76 -8.29 -5.59 1.56
C VAL A 76 -7.09 -5.82 0.67
N GLU A 77 -6.95 -5.04 -0.39
CA GLU A 77 -5.92 -5.22 -1.41
C GLU A 77 -5.13 -3.92 -1.59
N GLU A 78 -3.81 -3.98 -1.50
CA GLU A 78 -2.95 -2.88 -1.91
C GLU A 78 -2.82 -2.87 -3.42
N VAL A 79 -3.26 -1.80 -4.06
CA VAL A 79 -3.27 -1.66 -5.52
C VAL A 79 -2.17 -0.76 -6.05
N ASP A 80 -1.63 0.12 -5.19
CA ASP A 80 -0.54 1.02 -5.56
C ASP A 80 0.30 1.36 -4.32
N PRO A 81 1.60 1.05 -4.31
CA PRO A 81 2.47 1.39 -3.20
C PRO A 81 2.86 2.87 -3.24
N ALA A 82 3.36 3.39 -2.13
CA ALA A 82 4.02 4.69 -2.11
C ALA A 82 5.28 4.69 -2.99
N ASP A 83 5.64 5.87 -3.52
CA ASP A 83 6.84 6.03 -4.35
C ASP A 83 8.09 5.55 -3.61
N GLY A 84 8.91 4.75 -4.28
CA GLY A 84 10.14 4.17 -3.72
C GLY A 84 9.92 2.93 -2.84
N TYR A 85 8.75 2.31 -2.93
CA TYR A 85 8.40 1.10 -2.19
C TYR A 85 7.85 0.00 -3.08
N SER A 86 8.03 -1.24 -2.64
CA SER A 86 7.45 -2.44 -3.26
C SER A 86 6.54 -3.18 -2.30
N ILE A 87 5.43 -3.71 -2.83
CA ILE A 87 4.44 -4.47 -2.08
C ILE A 87 5.04 -5.83 -1.67
N ILE A 88 5.00 -6.16 -0.37
CA ILE A 88 5.39 -7.48 0.15
C ILE A 88 4.18 -8.43 0.15
N ASN A 89 3.07 -7.97 0.73
CA ASN A 89 1.82 -8.69 0.80
C ASN A 89 0.72 -7.85 0.15
N ALA A 90 0.16 -8.36 -0.94
CA ALA A 90 -0.79 -7.58 -1.74
C ALA A 90 -2.19 -7.53 -1.13
N SER A 91 -2.62 -8.55 -0.37
CA SER A 91 -4.00 -8.61 0.12
C SER A 91 -4.18 -9.45 1.37
N GLU A 92 -5.20 -9.09 2.15
CA GLU A 92 -5.66 -9.82 3.32
C GLU A 92 -7.18 -9.97 3.27
N THR A 93 -7.65 -11.15 3.71
CA THR A 93 -9.08 -11.39 3.91
C THR A 93 -9.46 -11.06 5.34
N VAL A 94 -10.51 -10.27 5.51
CA VAL A 94 -11.01 -9.81 6.80
C VAL A 94 -12.46 -10.27 6.96
N TYR A 95 -12.80 -10.73 8.16
CA TYR A 95 -14.16 -11.10 8.50
C TYR A 95 -14.71 -10.19 9.60
N LEU A 96 -15.82 -9.52 9.31
CA LEU A 96 -16.57 -8.71 10.27
C LEU A 96 -17.74 -9.54 10.81
N ALA A 97 -17.70 -9.85 12.11
CA ALA A 97 -18.69 -10.68 12.74
C ALA A 97 -20.07 -10.00 12.85
N ASP A 98 -21.11 -10.80 12.76
CA ASP A 98 -22.49 -10.40 13.07
C ASP A 98 -22.79 -10.74 14.54
N SER A 99 -22.30 -9.89 15.43
CA SER A 99 -22.44 -10.10 16.89
C SER A 99 -23.50 -9.22 17.55
N GLY A 100 -24.16 -8.35 16.76
CA GLY A 100 -25.05 -7.32 17.29
C GLY A 100 -24.32 -6.15 17.95
N GLU A 101 -23.00 -6.18 17.99
CA GLU A 101 -22.10 -5.11 18.47
C GLU A 101 -21.20 -4.61 17.33
N GLN A 102 -20.68 -3.40 17.47
CA GLN A 102 -19.73 -2.84 16.50
C GLN A 102 -18.45 -3.68 16.46
N SER A 103 -18.08 -4.14 15.28
CA SER A 103 -16.83 -4.84 15.03
C SER A 103 -15.83 -3.92 14.32
N VAL A 104 -14.65 -3.77 14.90
CA VAL A 104 -13.53 -3.04 14.30
C VAL A 104 -12.36 -3.98 14.15
N VAL A 105 -11.92 -4.20 12.92
CA VAL A 105 -10.76 -5.05 12.61
C VAL A 105 -9.65 -4.19 12.05
N THR A 106 -8.45 -4.32 12.62
CA THR A 106 -7.23 -3.66 12.14
C THR A 106 -6.38 -4.67 11.38
N VAL A 107 -5.95 -4.29 10.18
CA VAL A 107 -5.08 -5.09 9.31
C VAL A 107 -3.80 -4.33 9.05
N ARG A 108 -2.67 -4.99 9.27
CA ARG A 108 -1.35 -4.42 9.04
C ARG A 108 -0.75 -4.91 7.72
N PHE A 109 -0.19 -3.95 6.97
CA PHE A 109 0.60 -4.22 5.78
C PHE A 109 1.96 -3.53 5.88
N ASP A 110 3.01 -4.21 5.45
CA ASP A 110 4.35 -3.67 5.37
C ASP A 110 4.80 -3.63 3.90
N ASN A 111 5.51 -2.57 3.50
CA ASN A 111 6.19 -2.51 2.20
C ASN A 111 7.70 -2.41 2.39
N ALA A 112 8.43 -2.98 1.44
CA ALA A 112 9.89 -2.89 1.41
C ALA A 112 10.33 -1.61 0.68
N PRO A 113 11.27 -0.83 1.22
CA PRO A 113 11.90 0.24 0.46
C PRO A 113 12.65 -0.35 -0.73
N ASP A 114 12.55 0.30 -1.88
CA ASP A 114 13.28 -0.08 -3.10
C ASP A 114 14.77 0.20 -2.94
N GLY A 115 15.60 -0.60 -3.63
CA GLY A 115 17.03 -0.45 -3.61
C GLY A 115 17.52 0.80 -4.36
N ILE A 116 18.75 1.22 -4.06
CA ILE A 116 19.45 2.31 -4.74
C ILE A 116 20.80 1.80 -5.23
N LEU A 117 21.12 2.01 -6.50
CA LEU A 117 22.46 1.80 -7.04
C LEU A 117 23.20 3.13 -7.11
N LEU A 118 24.36 3.20 -6.47
CA LEU A 118 25.28 4.31 -6.57
C LEU A 118 26.53 3.85 -7.35
N ILE A 119 26.80 4.47 -8.50
CA ILE A 119 28.00 4.25 -9.30
C ILE A 119 28.89 5.46 -9.15
N ARG A 120 30.16 5.24 -8.75
CA ARG A 120 31.17 6.28 -8.71
C ARG A 120 32.29 5.94 -9.70
N LYS A 121 32.57 6.83 -10.62
CA LYS A 121 33.67 6.71 -11.58
C LYS A 121 34.86 7.53 -11.11
N VAL A 122 36.01 6.89 -10.98
CA VAL A 122 37.25 7.52 -10.53
C VAL A 122 38.40 7.21 -11.50
N CYS A 123 39.45 8.04 -11.43
CA CYS A 123 40.66 7.84 -12.20
C CYS A 123 41.43 6.59 -11.65
N ALA A 124 41.87 5.72 -12.56
CA ALA A 124 42.53 4.46 -12.17
C ALA A 124 43.87 4.68 -11.44
N THR A 125 44.58 5.77 -11.74
CA THR A 125 45.88 6.10 -11.11
C THR A 125 45.75 6.99 -9.89
N ASN A 126 44.58 7.64 -9.69
CA ASN A 126 44.30 8.48 -8.53
C ASN A 126 42.83 8.41 -8.19
N PRO A 127 42.42 7.49 -7.28
CA PRO A 127 41.01 7.30 -6.92
C PRO A 127 40.35 8.51 -6.24
N SER A 128 41.12 9.52 -5.82
CA SER A 128 40.58 10.76 -5.28
C SER A 128 40.03 11.68 -6.37
N VAL A 129 40.36 11.42 -7.63
CA VAL A 129 39.86 12.18 -8.78
C VAL A 129 38.67 11.48 -9.36
N THR A 130 37.52 12.13 -9.29
CA THR A 130 36.26 11.67 -9.87
C THR A 130 36.16 12.05 -11.33
N LEU A 131 35.48 11.25 -12.14
CA LEU A 131 35.36 11.46 -13.58
C LEU A 131 33.92 11.75 -13.96
N PRO A 132 33.58 13.02 -14.26
CA PRO A 132 32.27 13.40 -14.74
C PRO A 132 32.03 12.99 -16.18
N ASN A 133 30.76 12.98 -16.59
CA ASN A 133 30.28 12.73 -17.95
C ASN A 133 30.72 11.36 -18.56
N ALA A 134 31.05 10.38 -17.70
CA ALA A 134 31.29 9.02 -18.14
C ALA A 134 29.97 8.29 -18.37
N GLU A 135 29.82 7.66 -19.53
CA GLU A 135 28.59 6.93 -19.89
C GLU A 135 28.63 5.49 -19.40
N PHE A 136 27.53 5.06 -18.83
CA PHE A 136 27.27 3.68 -18.41
C PHE A 136 25.96 3.17 -18.97
N LYS A 137 25.95 1.91 -19.40
CA LYS A 137 24.71 1.18 -19.66
C LYS A 137 24.46 0.26 -18.48
N VAL A 138 23.30 0.45 -17.82
CA VAL A 138 22.91 -0.28 -16.62
C VAL A 138 21.70 -1.16 -16.92
N MET A 139 21.81 -2.42 -16.55
CA MET A 139 20.76 -3.42 -16.78
C MET A 139 20.77 -4.45 -15.64
N TYR A 140 19.62 -5.11 -15.44
CA TYR A 140 19.55 -6.30 -14.61
C TYR A 140 20.31 -7.47 -15.24
N ALA A 141 20.59 -8.51 -14.47
CA ALA A 141 21.31 -9.69 -14.94
C ALA A 141 20.59 -10.42 -16.08
N ASP A 142 19.27 -10.29 -16.19
CA ASP A 142 18.45 -10.84 -17.28
C ASP A 142 18.47 -9.98 -18.56
N GLY A 143 19.20 -8.86 -18.55
CA GLY A 143 19.30 -7.93 -19.67
C GLY A 143 18.23 -6.84 -19.73
N THR A 144 17.31 -6.80 -18.78
CA THR A 144 16.31 -5.73 -18.69
C THR A 144 16.97 -4.40 -18.38
N LEU A 145 16.73 -3.39 -19.18
CA LEU A 145 17.28 -2.06 -19.02
C LEU A 145 16.65 -1.35 -17.81
N ILE A 146 17.47 -0.62 -17.04
CA ILE A 146 17.05 0.07 -15.83
C ILE A 146 16.69 1.52 -16.14
N GLY A 147 15.52 1.96 -15.66
CA GLY A 147 15.04 3.33 -15.70
C GLY A 147 14.53 3.81 -17.06
N ASP A 148 14.12 5.07 -17.10
CA ASP A 148 13.45 5.70 -18.26
C ASP A 148 14.40 6.08 -19.40
N SER A 149 15.71 6.03 -19.16
CA SER A 149 16.77 6.41 -20.12
C SER A 149 17.30 5.24 -20.95
N ASN A 150 16.53 4.16 -21.10
CA ASN A 150 16.96 2.91 -21.75
C ASN A 150 18.27 2.35 -21.18
N GLY A 151 18.46 2.50 -19.88
CA GLY A 151 19.64 2.03 -19.17
C GLY A 151 20.90 2.87 -19.41
N VAL A 152 20.83 3.99 -20.12
CA VAL A 152 22.01 4.86 -20.39
C VAL A 152 22.05 5.98 -19.37
N TYR A 153 23.15 6.06 -18.63
CA TYR A 153 23.40 7.04 -17.59
C TYR A 153 24.78 7.67 -17.76
N ARG A 154 24.92 8.93 -17.35
CA ARG A 154 26.20 9.65 -17.33
C ARG A 154 26.50 10.09 -15.91
N THR A 155 27.76 10.01 -15.51
CA THR A 155 28.22 10.55 -14.24
C THR A 155 28.05 12.05 -14.18
N ASP A 156 27.62 12.55 -13.03
CA ASP A 156 27.47 13.97 -12.71
C ASP A 156 28.84 14.67 -12.48
N GLU A 157 28.79 15.90 -12.01
CA GLU A 157 29.98 16.70 -11.70
C GLU A 157 30.89 16.06 -10.63
N ASN A 158 30.31 15.20 -9.77
CA ASN A 158 31.01 14.46 -8.73
C ASN A 158 31.49 13.08 -9.20
N GLY A 159 31.29 12.74 -10.48
CA GLY A 159 31.58 11.41 -11.01
C GLY A 159 30.61 10.32 -10.57
N GLU A 160 29.38 10.69 -10.18
CA GLU A 160 28.41 9.78 -9.60
C GLU A 160 27.16 9.62 -10.48
N ILE A 161 26.59 8.42 -10.44
CA ILE A 161 25.24 8.11 -10.93
C ILE A 161 24.47 7.49 -9.76
N ARG A 162 23.28 8.02 -9.48
CA ARG A 162 22.36 7.50 -8.46
C ARG A 162 21.07 7.03 -9.14
N ILE A 163 20.77 5.73 -9.01
CA ILE A 163 19.57 5.10 -9.59
C ILE A 163 18.73 4.56 -8.46
N PRO A 164 17.63 5.23 -8.09
CA PRO A 164 16.69 4.73 -7.08
C PRO A 164 15.67 3.76 -7.70
N GLY A 165 14.86 3.14 -6.84
CA GLY A 165 13.70 2.36 -7.24
C GLY A 165 14.03 0.98 -7.82
N LEU A 166 15.14 0.38 -7.43
CA LEU A 166 15.54 -0.96 -7.87
C LEU A 166 14.82 -2.03 -7.04
N LYS A 167 14.20 -2.99 -7.72
CA LYS A 167 13.42 -4.09 -7.15
C LYS A 167 14.22 -5.38 -7.06
#